data_6feb40bbaf4cc64bb1f62f7cee44b91a
#
_entry.id   6feb40bbaf4cc64bb1f62f7cee44b91a
#
_cell.length_a   1.000
_cell.length_b   1.000
_cell.length_c   1.000
_cell.angle_alpha   90.00
_cell.angle_beta   90.00
_cell.angle_gamma   90.00
#
_symmetry.space_group_name_H-M   'P 1'
#
loop_
_entity.id
_entity.type
_entity.pdbx_description
1 polymer ?
#
loop_
_entity_poly.entity_id
_entity_poly.type
_entity_poly.pdbx_seq_one_letter_code
_entity_poly.pdbx_strand_id
1 'polypeptide(L)'
;MKKISQKPQFSWEHIKEFCETLTDDEDLLTREMVSCISDKWSLWTMSVIVEHRRPMRFSRIMEKVAGISQKSLTKALRGLERDGLITRKVFAEVPPRVEYAITSLGAEMLDNVAPLWLWVAKSVRRFQDARAAFDGRSM
;
A
#
# COMPACT_ATOMS: atom_id res chain seq x y z
N MET A 1 12.03 29.08 -17.85
CA MET A 1 11.31 27.83 -18.15
C MET A 1 10.00 27.79 -17.36
N LYS A 2 8.87 27.91 -18.01
CA LYS A 2 7.58 27.75 -17.35
C LYS A 2 7.44 26.29 -16.94
N LYS A 3 7.28 26.01 -15.65
CA LYS A 3 6.83 24.70 -15.16
C LYS A 3 5.45 24.46 -15.82
N ILE A 4 5.39 23.54 -16.76
CA ILE A 4 4.12 23.01 -17.22
C ILE A 4 3.58 22.25 -16.02
N SER A 5 2.63 22.84 -15.31
CA SER A 5 1.81 22.14 -14.34
C SER A 5 1.04 21.09 -15.15
N GLN A 6 1.53 19.86 -15.16
CA GLN A 6 0.76 18.75 -15.69
C GLN A 6 -0.52 18.68 -14.87
N LYS A 7 -1.65 19.01 -15.48
CA LYS A 7 -2.96 18.73 -14.91
C LYS A 7 -2.99 17.24 -14.57
N PRO A 8 -3.55 16.85 -13.43
CA PRO A 8 -3.68 15.43 -13.11
C PRO A 8 -4.39 14.73 -14.27
N GLN A 9 -3.88 13.56 -14.64
CA GLN A 9 -4.40 12.76 -15.75
C GLN A 9 -5.89 12.43 -15.60
N PHE A 10 -6.40 12.47 -14.36
CA PHE A 10 -7.79 12.21 -14.01
C PHE A 10 -8.35 13.34 -13.16
N SER A 11 -9.57 13.80 -13.47
CA SER A 11 -10.34 14.71 -12.62
C SER A 11 -11.21 13.93 -11.63
N TRP A 12 -11.58 14.55 -10.52
CA TRP A 12 -12.54 13.96 -9.57
C TRP A 12 -13.91 13.70 -10.21
N GLU A 13 -14.32 14.51 -11.16
CA GLU A 13 -15.54 14.34 -11.94
C GLU A 13 -15.50 13.03 -12.72
N HIS A 14 -14.42 12.78 -13.46
CA HIS A 14 -14.21 11.54 -14.20
C HIS A 14 -14.24 10.30 -13.30
N ILE A 15 -13.59 10.38 -12.13
CA ILE A 15 -13.60 9.29 -11.12
C ILE A 15 -15.02 9.01 -10.66
N LYS A 16 -15.77 10.06 -10.32
CA LYS A 16 -17.16 9.96 -9.89
C LYS A 16 -18.05 9.32 -10.95
N GLU A 17 -17.96 9.80 -12.19
CA GLU A 17 -18.72 9.25 -13.32
C GLU A 17 -18.45 7.77 -13.53
N PHE A 18 -17.18 7.36 -13.48
CA PHE A 18 -16.83 5.94 -13.59
C PHE A 18 -17.40 5.13 -12.41
N CYS A 19 -17.25 5.60 -11.17
CA CYS A 19 -17.75 4.90 -9.99
C CYS A 19 -19.27 4.74 -9.99
N GLU A 20 -20.02 5.64 -10.62
CA GLU A 20 -21.47 5.53 -10.77
C GLU A 20 -21.89 4.36 -11.70
N THR A 21 -20.96 3.79 -12.49
CA THR A 21 -21.21 2.61 -13.32
C THR A 21 -21.05 1.30 -12.54
N LEU A 22 -20.48 1.33 -11.34
CA LEU A 22 -20.23 0.15 -10.52
C LEU A 22 -21.53 -0.32 -9.84
N THR A 23 -21.63 -1.63 -9.63
CA THR A 23 -22.65 -2.18 -8.71
C THR A 23 -22.32 -1.80 -7.27
N ASP A 24 -23.29 -1.96 -6.37
CA ASP A 24 -23.07 -1.67 -4.94
C ASP A 24 -21.94 -2.52 -4.34
N ASP A 25 -21.86 -3.79 -4.71
CA ASP A 25 -20.80 -4.70 -4.26
C ASP A 25 -19.42 -4.29 -4.82
N GLU A 26 -19.37 -3.86 -6.08
CA GLU A 26 -18.16 -3.36 -6.71
C GLU A 26 -17.69 -2.04 -6.09
N ASP A 27 -18.59 -1.14 -5.78
CA ASP A 27 -18.29 0.12 -5.10
C ASP A 27 -17.74 -0.14 -3.68
N LEU A 28 -18.37 -1.05 -2.95
CA LEU A 28 -17.89 -1.46 -1.63
C LEU A 28 -16.48 -2.05 -1.70
N LEU A 29 -16.23 -2.96 -2.63
CA LEU A 29 -14.92 -3.56 -2.83
C LEU A 29 -13.87 -2.52 -3.21
N THR A 30 -14.22 -1.56 -4.07
CA THR A 30 -13.33 -0.45 -4.44
C THR A 30 -12.90 0.34 -3.22
N ARG A 31 -13.81 0.66 -2.31
CA ARG A 31 -13.52 1.37 -1.07
C ARG A 31 -12.61 0.56 -0.14
N GLU A 32 -12.85 -0.75 -0.04
CA GLU A 32 -12.01 -1.65 0.74
C GLU A 32 -10.58 -1.72 0.19
N MET A 33 -10.42 -1.80 -1.13
CA MET A 33 -9.09 -1.83 -1.77
C MET A 33 -8.34 -0.52 -1.60
N VAL A 34 -9.02 0.61 -1.73
CA VAL A 34 -8.41 1.93 -1.46
C VAL A 34 -8.01 2.05 0.01
N SER A 35 -8.81 1.51 0.93
CA SER A 35 -8.48 1.48 2.37
C SER A 35 -7.23 0.65 2.67
N CYS A 36 -6.95 -0.39 1.89
CA CYS A 36 -5.71 -1.17 2.00
C CYS A 36 -4.46 -0.30 1.82
N ILE A 37 -4.52 0.70 0.96
CA ILE A 37 -3.42 1.64 0.71
C ILE A 37 -3.13 2.50 1.95
N SER A 38 -4.14 2.84 2.73
CA SER A 38 -4.00 3.62 3.95
C SER A 38 -3.64 2.78 5.18
N ASP A 39 -3.67 1.46 5.07
CA ASP A 39 -3.18 0.58 6.12
C ASP A 39 -1.64 0.61 6.15
N LYS A 40 -1.13 1.10 7.27
CA LYS A 40 0.31 1.27 7.50
C LYS A 40 1.13 0.02 7.21
N TRP A 41 0.67 -1.13 7.65
CA TRP A 41 1.44 -2.36 7.55
C TRP A 41 1.31 -3.06 6.19
N SER A 42 0.14 -3.01 5.58
CA SER A 42 -0.12 -3.67 4.29
C SER A 42 0.73 -3.07 3.17
N LEU A 43 0.71 -1.77 3.02
CA LEU A 43 1.48 -1.08 1.99
C LEU A 43 2.99 -1.27 2.19
N TRP A 44 3.46 -1.14 3.42
CA TRP A 44 4.88 -1.32 3.73
C TRP A 44 5.35 -2.75 3.48
N THR A 45 4.54 -3.73 3.90
CA THR A 45 4.84 -5.15 3.64
C THR A 45 4.95 -5.44 2.15
N MET A 46 4.01 -4.95 1.34
CA MET A 46 4.08 -5.10 -0.12
C MET A 46 5.34 -4.46 -0.71
N SER A 47 5.72 -3.28 -0.26
CA SER A 47 6.90 -2.58 -0.75
C SER A 47 8.19 -3.35 -0.46
N VAL A 48 8.28 -3.96 0.71
CA VAL A 48 9.42 -4.80 1.10
C VAL A 48 9.51 -6.05 0.23
N ILE A 49 8.38 -6.71 -0.03
CA ILE A 49 8.35 -7.92 -0.87
C ILE A 49 8.73 -7.60 -2.31
N VAL A 50 8.19 -6.54 -2.89
CA VAL A 50 8.49 -6.17 -4.29
C VAL A 50 9.95 -5.74 -4.46
N GLU A 51 10.50 -5.02 -3.50
CA GLU A 51 11.89 -4.57 -3.54
C GLU A 51 12.89 -5.73 -3.49
N HIS A 52 12.56 -6.78 -2.75
CA HIS A 52 13.40 -7.97 -2.64
C HIS A 52 13.52 -8.76 -3.95
N ARG A 53 12.55 -8.66 -4.85
CA ARG A 53 12.50 -9.32 -6.17
C ARG A 53 12.56 -10.85 -6.17
N ARG A 54 12.45 -11.48 -5.01
CA ARG A 54 12.41 -12.93 -4.81
C ARG A 54 11.37 -13.27 -3.76
N PRO A 55 10.85 -14.50 -3.73
CA PRO A 55 10.02 -14.93 -2.61
C PRO A 55 10.73 -14.73 -1.27
N MET A 56 10.00 -14.26 -0.27
CA MET A 56 10.51 -13.97 1.08
C MET A 56 9.84 -14.84 2.12
N ARG A 57 10.61 -15.29 3.09
CA ARG A 57 10.10 -15.97 4.28
C ARG A 57 9.53 -14.95 5.28
N PHE A 58 8.59 -15.39 6.10
CA PHE A 58 7.96 -14.58 7.14
C PHE A 58 8.96 -13.84 8.03
N SER A 59 9.96 -14.55 8.56
CA SER A 59 10.98 -13.97 9.43
C SER A 59 11.77 -12.85 8.74
N ARG A 60 12.03 -13.01 7.46
CA ARG A 60 12.77 -12.02 6.68
C ARG A 60 11.94 -10.75 6.45
N ILE A 61 10.66 -10.92 6.16
CA ILE A 61 9.73 -9.78 6.04
C ILE A 61 9.64 -9.04 7.38
N MET A 62 9.52 -9.77 8.48
CA MET A 62 9.44 -9.20 9.81
C MET A 62 10.67 -8.38 10.19
N GLU A 63 11.86 -8.82 9.79
CA GLU A 63 13.10 -8.05 9.97
C GLU A 63 13.11 -6.74 9.18
N LYS A 64 12.55 -6.76 7.96
CA LYS A 64 12.53 -5.60 7.05
C LYS A 64 11.43 -4.59 7.36
N VAL A 65 10.31 -5.03 7.91
CA VAL A 65 9.21 -4.15 8.30
C VAL A 65 9.40 -3.75 9.77
N ALA A 66 10.13 -2.67 9.97
CA ALA A 66 10.51 -2.22 11.30
C ALA A 66 9.31 -1.93 12.22
N GLY A 67 9.34 -2.50 13.42
CA GLY A 67 8.35 -2.25 14.47
C GLY A 67 7.04 -3.04 14.34
N ILE A 68 6.92 -3.90 13.34
CA ILE A 68 5.71 -4.74 13.20
C ILE A 68 5.74 -5.90 14.21
N SER A 69 4.58 -6.19 14.82
CA SER A 69 4.40 -7.41 15.60
C SER A 69 4.13 -8.61 14.71
N GLN A 70 4.40 -9.81 15.23
CA GLN A 70 4.06 -11.06 14.53
C GLN A 70 2.56 -11.13 14.21
N LYS A 71 1.71 -10.71 15.13
CA LYS A 71 0.25 -10.67 14.95
C LYS A 71 -0.16 -9.73 13.81
N SER A 72 0.41 -8.53 13.77
CA SER A 72 0.10 -7.53 12.75
C SER A 72 0.60 -7.97 11.37
N LEU A 73 1.79 -8.57 11.29
CA LEU A 73 2.32 -9.08 10.03
C LEU A 73 1.48 -10.27 9.51
N THR A 74 1.11 -11.19 10.37
CA THR A 74 0.24 -12.30 10.00
C THR A 74 -1.09 -11.81 9.44
N LYS A 75 -1.70 -10.82 10.08
CA LYS A 75 -2.94 -10.21 9.62
C LYS A 75 -2.77 -9.51 8.27
N ALA A 76 -1.71 -8.73 8.10
CA ALA A 76 -1.41 -8.05 6.85
C ALA A 76 -1.19 -9.03 5.69
N LEU A 77 -0.39 -10.06 5.89
CA LEU A 77 -0.11 -11.09 4.86
C LEU A 77 -1.36 -11.86 4.47
N ARG A 78 -2.22 -12.21 5.42
CA ARG A 78 -3.49 -12.89 5.14
C ARG A 78 -4.43 -12.02 4.30
N GLY A 79 -4.55 -10.75 4.64
CA GLY A 79 -5.36 -9.80 3.88
C GLY A 79 -4.84 -9.60 2.46
N LEU A 80 -3.55 -9.43 2.29
CA LEU A 80 -2.90 -9.26 0.98
C LEU A 80 -3.04 -10.51 0.10
N GLU A 81 -2.90 -11.71 0.67
CA GLU A 81 -3.13 -12.96 -0.05
C GLU A 81 -4.58 -13.11 -0.48
N ARG A 82 -5.52 -12.84 0.42
CA ARG A 82 -6.96 -12.86 0.12
C ARG A 82 -7.33 -11.96 -1.05
N ASP A 83 -6.72 -10.77 -1.11
CA ASP A 83 -6.99 -9.77 -2.13
C ASP A 83 -6.20 -10.01 -3.44
N GLY A 84 -5.42 -11.07 -3.50
CA GLY A 84 -4.67 -11.44 -4.71
C GLY A 84 -3.43 -10.58 -4.97
N LEU A 85 -2.95 -9.84 -3.97
CA LEU A 85 -1.81 -8.92 -4.10
C LEU A 85 -0.48 -9.62 -3.86
N ILE A 86 -0.49 -10.70 -3.08
CA ILE A 86 0.66 -11.59 -2.86
C ILE A 86 0.24 -13.04 -2.99
N THR A 87 1.21 -13.91 -3.23
CA THR A 87 1.05 -15.36 -3.15
C THR A 87 1.75 -15.90 -1.92
N ARG A 88 1.23 -16.98 -1.38
CA ARG A 88 1.81 -17.75 -0.30
C ARG A 88 2.07 -19.18 -0.77
N LYS A 89 3.32 -19.61 -0.69
CA LYS A 89 3.71 -20.98 -1.09
C LYS A 89 4.29 -21.72 0.10
N VAL A 90 3.71 -22.89 0.40
CA VAL A 90 4.18 -23.78 1.45
C VAL A 90 5.03 -24.88 0.83
N PHE A 91 6.23 -25.08 1.36
CA PHE A 91 7.10 -26.18 0.98
C PHE A 91 7.04 -27.27 2.05
N ALA A 92 6.79 -28.50 1.63
CA ALA A 92 6.73 -29.69 2.48
C ALA A 92 8.14 -30.10 2.93
N GLU A 93 8.70 -29.35 3.84
CA GLU A 93 10.02 -29.58 4.47
C GLU A 93 9.82 -29.74 5.99
N VAL A 94 10.87 -30.14 6.69
CA VAL A 94 10.88 -30.23 8.16
C VAL A 94 12.03 -29.35 8.68
N PRO A 95 11.76 -28.20 9.31
CA PRO A 95 10.44 -27.57 9.51
C PRO A 95 9.84 -27.02 8.20
N PRO A 96 8.52 -26.85 8.10
CA PRO A 96 7.89 -26.34 6.89
C PRO A 96 8.34 -24.92 6.56
N ARG A 97 8.61 -24.68 5.28
CA ARG A 97 9.01 -23.37 4.76
C ARG A 97 7.82 -22.72 4.07
N VAL A 98 7.57 -21.47 4.40
CA VAL A 98 6.54 -20.65 3.76
C VAL A 98 7.21 -19.43 3.12
N GLU A 99 6.92 -19.19 1.85
CA GLU A 99 7.42 -18.04 1.10
C GLU A 99 6.29 -17.20 0.54
N TYR A 100 6.49 -15.89 0.54
CA TYR A 100 5.58 -14.88 0.04
C TYR A 100 6.20 -14.16 -1.15
N ALA A 101 5.40 -13.93 -2.19
CA ALA A 101 5.84 -13.20 -3.38
C ALA A 101 4.75 -12.23 -3.84
N ILE A 102 5.17 -11.13 -4.47
CA ILE A 102 4.24 -10.17 -5.06
C ILE A 102 3.60 -10.76 -6.33
N THR A 103 2.32 -10.50 -6.54
CA THR A 103 1.64 -10.82 -7.79
C THR A 103 1.77 -9.65 -8.77
N SER A 104 1.42 -9.89 -10.05
CA SER A 104 1.34 -8.81 -11.04
C SER A 104 0.34 -7.74 -10.63
N LEU A 105 -0.80 -8.14 -10.04
CA LEU A 105 -1.80 -7.20 -9.51
C LEU A 105 -1.23 -6.37 -8.35
N GLY A 106 -0.50 -6.98 -7.43
CA GLY A 106 0.15 -6.29 -6.32
C GLY A 106 1.21 -5.30 -6.80
N ALA A 107 2.04 -5.69 -7.77
CA ALA A 107 3.05 -4.81 -8.36
C ALA A 107 2.40 -3.61 -9.07
N GLU A 108 1.33 -3.84 -9.82
CA GLU A 108 0.56 -2.79 -10.49
C GLU A 108 -0.07 -1.81 -9.47
N MET A 109 -0.63 -2.30 -8.38
CA MET A 109 -1.13 -1.45 -7.30
C MET A 109 -0.03 -0.55 -6.74
N LEU A 110 1.15 -1.09 -6.46
CA LEU A 110 2.27 -0.31 -5.96
C LEU A 110 2.73 0.76 -6.96
N ASP A 111 2.75 0.46 -8.24
CA ASP A 111 3.08 1.44 -9.28
C ASP A 111 2.10 2.61 -9.31
N ASN A 112 0.84 2.37 -9.00
CA ASN A 112 -0.18 3.43 -8.89
C ASN A 112 -0.09 4.21 -7.56
N VAL A 113 0.44 3.62 -6.52
CA VAL A 113 0.61 4.27 -5.20
C VAL A 113 1.93 5.03 -5.10
N ALA A 114 2.98 4.56 -5.77
CA ALA A 114 4.32 5.12 -5.68
C ALA A 114 4.39 6.64 -5.95
N PRO A 115 3.70 7.20 -6.95
CA PRO A 115 3.68 8.65 -7.16
C PRO A 115 3.12 9.44 -5.98
N LEU A 116 2.06 8.94 -5.33
CA LEU A 116 1.49 9.55 -4.13
C LEU A 116 2.48 9.51 -2.97
N TRP A 117 3.08 8.36 -2.73
CA TRP A 117 4.09 8.19 -1.68
C TRP A 117 5.25 9.16 -1.86
N LEU A 118 5.79 9.23 -3.08
CA LEU A 118 6.89 10.12 -3.39
C LEU A 118 6.52 11.60 -3.19
N TRP A 119 5.31 11.99 -3.60
CA TRP A 119 4.82 13.34 -3.39
C TRP A 119 4.71 13.68 -1.90
N VAL A 120 4.18 12.77 -1.08
CA VAL A 120 4.09 12.94 0.38
C VAL A 120 5.49 13.12 0.97
N ALA A 121 6.44 12.26 0.61
CA ALA A 121 7.82 12.32 1.10
C ALA A 121 8.50 13.64 0.74
N LYS A 122 8.32 14.11 -0.48
CA LYS A 122 8.85 15.41 -0.94
C LYS A 122 8.16 16.61 -0.31
N SER A 123 6.94 16.43 0.20
CA SER A 123 6.12 17.49 0.78
C SER A 123 6.11 17.46 2.31
N VAL A 124 6.92 16.62 2.94
CA VAL A 124 6.89 16.38 4.39
C VAL A 124 7.01 17.66 5.21
N ARG A 125 7.86 18.61 4.77
CA ARG A 125 8.03 19.88 5.45
C ARG A 125 6.74 20.71 5.49
N ARG A 126 5.99 20.71 4.42
CA ARG A 126 4.68 21.39 4.34
C ARG A 126 3.69 20.83 5.35
N PHE A 127 3.68 19.51 5.55
CA PHE A 127 2.85 18.86 6.55
C PHE A 127 3.33 19.17 7.98
N GLN A 128 4.64 19.17 8.20
CA GLN A 128 5.22 19.55 9.50
C GLN A 128 4.85 20.99 9.86
N ASP A 129 4.99 21.92 8.93
CA ASP A 129 4.65 23.34 9.13
C ASP A 129 3.15 23.52 9.43
N ALA A 130 2.28 22.80 8.72
CA ALA A 130 0.84 22.83 8.95
C ALA A 130 0.46 22.33 10.35
N ARG A 131 1.07 21.23 10.80
CA ARG A 131 0.87 20.69 12.16
C ARG A 131 1.37 21.65 13.23
N ALA A 132 2.56 22.19 13.06
CA ALA A 132 3.11 23.17 14.00
C ALA A 132 2.22 24.43 14.13
N ALA A 133 1.69 24.92 13.00
CA ALA A 133 0.79 26.05 13.00
C ALA A 133 -0.54 25.76 13.72
N PHE A 134 -1.08 24.57 13.54
CA PHE A 134 -2.31 24.13 14.24
C PHE A 134 -2.06 23.98 15.74
N ASP A 135 -1.01 23.28 16.13
CA ASP A 135 -0.66 23.05 17.52
C ASP A 135 -0.36 24.37 18.26
N GLY A 136 0.24 25.34 17.59
CA GLY A 136 0.48 26.68 18.13
C GLY A 136 -0.82 27.46 18.39
N ARG A 137 -1.92 27.17 17.67
CA ARG A 137 -3.24 27.79 17.91
C ARG A 137 -4.02 27.14 19.05
N SER A 138 -3.70 25.90 19.39
CA SER A 138 -4.41 25.13 20.43
C SER A 138 -3.96 25.47 21.84
N MET A 139 -2.97 26.35 21.98
CA MET A 139 -2.50 26.85 23.27
C MET A 139 -3.09 28.19 23.62
#